data_2f52043334bde7c13fe0faaf684521a1
#
_entry.id   2f52043334bde7c13fe0faaf684521a1
#
_cell.length_a   1.000
_cell.length_b   1.000
_cell.length_c   1.000
_cell.angle_alpha   90.00
_cell.angle_beta   90.00
_cell.angle_gamma   90.00
#
_symmetry.space_group_name_H-M   'P 1'
#
loop_
_entity.id
_entity.type
_entity.pdbx_description
1 polymer ?
#
loop_
_entity_poly.entity_id
_entity_poly.type
_entity_poly.pdbx_seq_one_letter_code
_entity_poly.pdbx_strand_id
1 'polypeptide(L)'
;SFMKNILNFDIQSNGIISGLPFICSYLASVLFCYVADVLVQENILSLTNVRKLMTASSQIIPGLLVVLVGYMGKEIITVIIIWSIAVTMITASYAGAMASIVDIAPNLAGPVLAFAQTIHMSASFLSPLVNGVILKDQKDLHQWQQCFLLSSAVAIVTYTMFQLYGTADIQSWNYPPVRCNSESVEREDSDDNESSEKLQRKKLQ
;
A
#
# COMPACT_ATOMS: atom_id res chain seq x y z
N SER A 1 -10.34 17.79 12.46
CA SER A 1 -11.57 18.63 12.41
C SER A 1 -12.70 18.03 13.21
N PHE A 2 -13.07 16.74 13.01
CA PHE A 2 -14.19 16.08 13.71
C PHE A 2 -14.07 16.18 15.24
N MET A 3 -12.93 15.79 15.81
CA MET A 3 -12.70 15.83 17.27
C MET A 3 -12.85 17.24 17.84
N LYS A 4 -12.37 18.27 17.12
CA LYS A 4 -12.48 19.67 17.57
C LYS A 4 -13.92 20.19 17.48
N ASN A 5 -14.63 19.93 16.38
CA ASN A 5 -15.89 20.58 16.07
C ASN A 5 -17.11 19.87 16.66
N ILE A 6 -17.05 18.56 16.82
CA ILE A 6 -18.15 17.73 17.37
C ILE A 6 -17.91 17.41 18.85
N LEU A 7 -16.67 17.05 19.20
CA LEU A 7 -16.33 16.64 20.56
C LEU A 7 -15.84 17.79 21.46
N ASN A 8 -15.72 19.02 20.94
CA ASN A 8 -15.24 20.22 21.66
C ASN A 8 -13.90 20.00 22.39
N PHE A 9 -12.99 19.22 21.80
CA PHE A 9 -11.70 18.93 22.39
C PHE A 9 -10.75 20.14 22.31
N ASP A 10 -10.05 20.45 23.41
CA ASP A 10 -9.02 21.49 23.44
C ASP A 10 -7.86 21.15 22.51
N ILE A 11 -7.25 22.18 21.89
CA ILE A 11 -6.20 22.00 20.85
C ILE A 11 -4.99 21.28 21.40
N GLN A 12 -4.58 21.53 22.64
CA GLN A 12 -3.40 20.94 23.25
C GLN A 12 -3.62 19.46 23.59
N SER A 13 -4.76 19.13 24.19
CA SER A 13 -5.17 17.75 24.47
C SER A 13 -5.41 16.96 23.18
N ASN A 14 -5.92 17.61 22.14
CA ASN A 14 -6.14 16.99 20.84
C ASN A 14 -4.82 16.56 20.17
N GLY A 15 -3.73 17.31 20.32
CA GLY A 15 -2.41 16.96 19.77
C GLY A 15 -1.85 15.67 20.36
N ILE A 16 -1.86 15.52 21.69
CA ILE A 16 -1.33 14.34 22.40
C ILE A 16 -2.19 13.10 22.08
N ILE A 17 -3.50 13.20 22.23
CA ILE A 17 -4.42 12.08 22.02
C ILE A 17 -4.43 11.64 20.55
N SER A 18 -4.31 12.57 19.63
CA SER A 18 -4.22 12.24 18.20
C SER A 18 -2.87 11.66 17.82
N GLY A 19 -1.80 11.94 18.57
CA GLY A 19 -0.46 11.41 18.31
C GLY A 19 -0.26 9.97 18.78
N LEU A 20 -0.88 9.59 19.91
CA LEU A 20 -0.72 8.26 20.53
C LEU A 20 -1.07 7.10 19.55
N PRO A 21 -2.17 7.14 18.79
CA PRO A 21 -2.50 6.09 17.83
C PRO A 21 -1.41 5.84 16.77
N PHE A 22 -0.65 6.87 16.39
CA PHE A 22 0.42 6.72 15.40
C PHE A 22 1.62 5.95 15.94
N ILE A 23 1.92 6.07 17.22
CA ILE A 23 2.96 5.26 17.89
C ILE A 23 2.52 3.79 17.91
N CYS A 24 1.28 3.52 18.31
CA CYS A 24 0.70 2.18 18.27
C CYS A 24 0.69 1.60 16.85
N SER A 25 0.34 2.41 15.87
CA SER A 25 0.33 2.02 14.46
C SER A 25 1.71 1.63 13.94
N TYR A 26 2.74 2.35 14.33
CA TYR A 26 4.12 2.01 13.97
C TYR A 26 4.52 0.62 14.50
N LEU A 27 4.27 0.36 15.77
CA LEU A 27 4.55 -0.97 16.36
C LEU A 27 3.71 -2.06 15.70
N ALA A 28 2.44 -1.79 15.44
CA ALA A 28 1.55 -2.73 14.78
C ALA A 28 1.95 -3.01 13.32
N SER A 29 2.50 -2.02 12.58
CA SER A 29 2.97 -2.24 11.22
C SER A 29 4.09 -3.28 11.15
N VAL A 30 5.03 -3.22 12.11
CA VAL A 30 6.11 -4.21 12.23
C VAL A 30 5.53 -5.59 12.54
N LEU A 31 4.54 -5.65 13.46
CA LEU A 31 3.88 -6.90 13.81
C LEU A 31 3.12 -7.50 12.61
N PHE A 32 2.38 -6.69 11.84
CA PHE A 32 1.67 -7.17 10.66
C PHE A 32 2.62 -7.70 9.58
N CYS A 33 3.74 -7.01 9.34
CA CYS A 33 4.77 -7.51 8.42
C CYS A 33 5.35 -8.84 8.90
N TYR A 34 5.70 -8.93 10.18
CA TYR A 34 6.21 -10.18 10.77
C TYR A 34 5.20 -11.33 10.65
N VAL A 35 3.92 -11.10 10.98
CA VAL A 35 2.86 -12.11 10.84
C VAL A 35 2.70 -12.53 9.38
N ALA A 36 2.72 -11.59 8.45
CA ALA A 36 2.64 -11.88 7.02
C ALA A 36 3.80 -12.77 6.56
N ASP A 37 5.02 -12.48 7.00
CA ASP A 37 6.22 -13.25 6.65
C ASP A 37 6.16 -14.68 7.23
N VAL A 38 5.74 -14.83 8.48
CA VAL A 38 5.54 -16.14 9.11
C VAL A 38 4.50 -16.98 8.36
N LEU A 39 3.36 -16.38 7.97
CA LEU A 39 2.31 -17.09 7.23
C LEU A 39 2.79 -17.62 5.87
N VAL A 40 3.72 -16.90 5.22
CA VAL A 40 4.33 -17.32 3.96
C VAL A 40 5.41 -18.37 4.20
N GLN A 41 6.31 -18.17 5.18
CA GLN A 41 7.43 -19.06 5.47
C GLN A 41 6.97 -20.45 5.92
N GLU A 42 5.96 -20.51 6.77
CA GLU A 42 5.35 -21.77 7.23
C GLU A 42 4.44 -22.43 6.18
N ASN A 43 4.33 -21.88 4.97
CA ASN A 43 3.47 -22.36 3.89
C ASN A 43 2.00 -22.52 4.29
N ILE A 44 1.51 -21.71 5.25
CA ILE A 44 0.10 -21.74 5.70
C ILE A 44 -0.81 -21.16 4.62
N LEU A 45 -0.36 -20.06 3.98
CA LEU A 45 -1.07 -19.39 2.89
C LEU A 45 -0.10 -19.04 1.76
N SER A 46 -0.61 -19.03 0.52
CA SER A 46 0.17 -18.52 -0.62
C SER A 46 0.43 -17.02 -0.46
N LEU A 47 1.53 -16.54 -1.02
CA LEU A 47 1.93 -15.13 -0.98
C LEU A 47 0.77 -14.20 -1.39
N THR A 48 0.10 -14.51 -2.51
CA THR A 48 -1.07 -13.75 -2.99
C THR A 48 -2.19 -13.70 -1.96
N ASN A 49 -2.50 -14.82 -1.29
CA ASN A 49 -3.56 -14.88 -0.29
C ASN A 49 -3.19 -14.09 0.97
N VAL A 50 -1.93 -14.12 1.41
CA VAL A 50 -1.45 -13.29 2.53
C VAL A 50 -1.61 -11.81 2.19
N ARG A 51 -1.19 -11.37 0.99
CA ARG A 51 -1.36 -9.98 0.55
C ARG A 51 -2.83 -9.56 0.52
N LYS A 52 -3.72 -10.42 0.02
CA LYS A 52 -5.17 -10.19 0.01
C LYS A 52 -5.76 -10.11 1.42
N LEU A 53 -5.35 -11.00 2.33
CA LEU A 53 -5.81 -11.01 3.72
C LEU A 53 -5.38 -9.74 4.47
N MET A 54 -4.12 -9.33 4.35
CA MET A 54 -3.60 -8.13 4.98
C MET A 54 -4.26 -6.87 4.43
N THR A 55 -4.52 -6.82 3.12
CA THR A 55 -5.27 -5.72 2.51
C THR A 55 -6.74 -5.71 2.97
N ALA A 56 -7.38 -6.88 3.12
CA ALA A 56 -8.73 -6.99 3.67
C ALA A 56 -8.82 -6.38 5.06
N SER A 57 -7.91 -6.78 5.96
CA SER A 57 -7.88 -6.26 7.34
C SER A 57 -7.63 -4.75 7.38
N SER A 58 -6.82 -4.20 6.47
CA SER A 58 -6.52 -2.77 6.43
C SER A 58 -7.63 -1.89 5.81
N GLN A 59 -8.56 -2.46 5.05
CA GLN A 59 -9.61 -1.71 4.37
C GLN A 59 -11.00 -1.94 5.00
N ILE A 60 -11.37 -3.20 5.24
CA ILE A 60 -12.70 -3.55 5.74
C ILE A 60 -12.86 -3.10 7.20
N ILE A 61 -11.90 -3.49 8.06
CA ILE A 61 -12.02 -3.21 9.51
C ILE A 61 -12.06 -1.69 9.77
N PRO A 62 -11.12 -0.88 9.27
CA PRO A 62 -11.19 0.57 9.46
C PRO A 62 -12.41 1.21 8.81
N GLY A 63 -12.82 0.73 7.62
CA GLY A 63 -14.03 1.22 6.94
C GLY A 63 -15.27 1.07 7.81
N LEU A 64 -15.47 -0.11 8.43
CA LEU A 64 -16.58 -0.36 9.36
C LEU A 64 -16.46 0.47 10.64
N LEU A 65 -15.25 0.57 11.22
CA LEU A 65 -15.01 1.32 12.44
C LEU A 65 -15.27 2.83 12.25
N VAL A 66 -14.87 3.39 11.11
CA VAL A 66 -15.11 4.82 10.81
C VAL A 66 -16.60 5.10 10.65
N VAL A 67 -17.36 4.21 10.02
CA VAL A 67 -18.83 4.32 9.99
C VAL A 67 -19.40 4.28 11.41
N LEU A 68 -18.95 3.33 12.23
CA LEU A 68 -19.39 3.20 13.62
C LEU A 68 -19.13 4.48 14.43
N VAL A 69 -17.99 5.14 14.26
CA VAL A 69 -17.68 6.45 14.87
C VAL A 69 -18.76 7.48 14.55
N GLY A 70 -19.26 7.52 13.32
CA GLY A 70 -20.32 8.43 12.90
C GLY A 70 -21.65 8.20 13.64
N TYR A 71 -21.91 6.99 14.11
CA TYR A 71 -23.15 6.64 14.83
C TYR A 71 -23.04 6.67 16.35
N MET A 72 -21.83 6.59 16.91
CA MET A 72 -21.61 6.55 18.37
C MET A 72 -21.84 7.90 19.08
N GLY A 73 -22.13 8.95 18.35
CA GLY A 73 -22.54 10.24 18.91
C GLY A 73 -21.42 10.97 19.65
N LYS A 74 -21.66 11.35 20.94
CA LYS A 74 -20.79 12.27 21.69
C LYS A 74 -19.89 11.57 22.72
N GLU A 75 -19.82 10.26 22.74
CA GLU A 75 -18.99 9.48 23.66
C GLU A 75 -17.51 9.56 23.27
N ILE A 76 -16.82 10.58 23.83
CA ILE A 76 -15.46 10.97 23.45
C ILE A 76 -14.48 9.81 23.59
N ILE A 77 -14.51 9.09 24.74
CA ILE A 77 -13.57 8.01 25.03
C ILE A 77 -13.74 6.86 24.01
N THR A 78 -14.96 6.47 23.74
CA THR A 78 -15.30 5.41 22.78
C THR A 78 -14.84 5.78 21.38
N VAL A 79 -15.06 7.02 20.95
CA VAL A 79 -14.61 7.51 19.63
C VAL A 79 -13.09 7.46 19.52
N ILE A 80 -12.34 7.86 20.55
CA ILE A 80 -10.87 7.84 20.56
C ILE A 80 -10.35 6.40 20.47
N ILE A 81 -10.95 5.47 21.20
CA ILE A 81 -10.55 4.05 21.17
C ILE A 81 -10.78 3.46 19.78
N ILE A 82 -11.98 3.64 19.23
CA ILE A 82 -12.34 3.13 17.89
C ILE A 82 -11.43 3.75 16.81
N TRP A 83 -11.18 5.06 16.89
CA TRP A 83 -10.26 5.76 16.00
C TRP A 83 -8.85 5.19 16.08
N SER A 84 -8.34 4.94 17.28
CA SER A 84 -7.01 4.38 17.50
C SER A 84 -6.89 2.98 16.89
N ILE A 85 -7.91 2.13 17.07
CA ILE A 85 -7.96 0.80 16.47
C ILE A 85 -8.01 0.92 14.93
N ALA A 86 -8.85 1.80 14.39
CA ALA A 86 -8.96 2.00 12.94
C ALA A 86 -7.62 2.43 12.32
N VAL A 87 -6.94 3.43 12.90
CA VAL A 87 -5.64 3.92 12.43
C VAL A 87 -4.58 2.81 12.52
N THR A 88 -4.61 2.00 13.57
CA THR A 88 -3.70 0.85 13.72
C THR A 88 -3.95 -0.21 12.66
N MET A 89 -5.19 -0.55 12.35
CA MET A 89 -5.53 -1.55 11.33
C MET A 89 -5.17 -1.11 9.91
N ILE A 90 -5.24 0.18 9.60
CA ILE A 90 -4.81 0.71 8.28
C ILE A 90 -3.36 0.33 7.97
N THR A 91 -2.48 0.22 8.97
CA THR A 91 -1.06 -0.10 8.75
C THR A 91 -0.82 -1.53 8.26
N ALA A 92 -1.78 -2.43 8.35
CA ALA A 92 -1.71 -3.75 7.73
C ALA A 92 -1.56 -3.68 6.18
N SER A 93 -1.91 -2.52 5.56
CA SER A 93 -1.70 -2.29 4.13
C SER A 93 -0.23 -2.35 3.71
N TYR A 94 0.71 -2.07 4.61
CA TYR A 94 2.15 -2.20 4.34
C TYR A 94 2.54 -3.66 4.06
N ALA A 95 1.97 -4.61 4.82
CA ALA A 95 2.15 -6.04 4.58
C ALA A 95 1.26 -6.60 3.45
N GLY A 96 0.24 -5.85 3.04
CA GLY A 96 -0.71 -6.20 1.98
C GLY A 96 -0.39 -5.54 0.64
N ALA A 97 -1.22 -4.60 0.23
CA ALA A 97 -1.18 -3.96 -1.09
C ALA A 97 0.17 -3.28 -1.41
N MET A 98 0.82 -2.64 -0.42
CA MET A 98 2.12 -2.00 -0.64
C MET A 98 3.22 -3.01 -0.94
N ALA A 99 3.28 -4.11 -0.20
CA ALA A 99 4.25 -5.17 -0.44
C ALA A 99 4.00 -5.86 -1.79
N SER A 100 2.74 -6.08 -2.19
CA SER A 100 2.43 -6.72 -3.47
C SER A 100 2.91 -5.91 -4.68
N ILE A 101 3.06 -4.58 -4.58
CA ILE A 101 3.65 -3.75 -5.64
C ILE A 101 5.10 -4.15 -5.91
N VAL A 102 5.85 -4.46 -4.86
CA VAL A 102 7.25 -4.91 -4.98
C VAL A 102 7.31 -6.37 -5.45
N ASP A 103 6.39 -7.21 -4.97
CA ASP A 103 6.34 -8.63 -5.32
C ASP A 103 6.10 -8.85 -6.81
N ILE A 104 5.22 -8.07 -7.46
CA ILE A 104 4.89 -8.23 -8.89
C ILE A 104 6.02 -7.83 -9.84
N ALA A 105 6.92 -6.93 -9.42
CA ALA A 105 8.00 -6.43 -10.28
C ALA A 105 9.24 -6.06 -9.48
N PRO A 106 10.00 -7.04 -8.93
CA PRO A 106 11.18 -6.76 -8.12
C PRO A 106 12.25 -5.93 -8.85
N ASN A 107 12.46 -6.16 -10.16
CA ASN A 107 13.45 -5.43 -10.95
C ASN A 107 13.03 -3.98 -11.27
N LEU A 108 11.74 -3.70 -11.28
CA LEU A 108 11.15 -2.39 -11.56
C LEU A 108 10.40 -1.81 -10.35
N ALA A 109 10.67 -2.32 -9.14
CA ALA A 109 9.97 -1.94 -7.92
C ALA A 109 9.97 -0.42 -7.68
N GLY A 110 11.10 0.26 -7.91
CA GLY A 110 11.22 1.71 -7.75
C GLY A 110 10.25 2.51 -8.62
N PRO A 111 10.30 2.39 -9.94
CA PRO A 111 9.37 3.08 -10.86
C PRO A 111 7.90 2.75 -10.60
N VAL A 112 7.58 1.47 -10.37
CA VAL A 112 6.19 1.03 -10.13
C VAL A 112 5.67 1.63 -8.80
N LEU A 113 6.49 1.59 -7.75
CA LEU A 113 6.14 2.19 -6.46
C LEU A 113 5.97 3.71 -6.58
N ALA A 114 6.85 4.41 -7.30
CA ALA A 114 6.75 5.84 -7.53
C ALA A 114 5.44 6.21 -8.24
N PHE A 115 5.06 5.45 -9.27
CA PHE A 115 3.79 5.64 -9.97
C PHE A 115 2.59 5.41 -9.06
N ALA A 116 2.57 4.32 -8.29
CA ALA A 116 1.52 4.03 -7.32
C ALA A 116 1.41 5.12 -6.25
N GLN A 117 2.53 5.63 -5.74
CA GLN A 117 2.55 6.71 -4.76
C GLN A 117 2.06 8.04 -5.34
N THR A 118 2.31 8.32 -6.62
CA THR A 118 1.78 9.51 -7.29
C THR A 118 0.25 9.48 -7.34
N ILE A 119 -0.34 8.34 -7.68
CA ILE A 119 -1.79 8.14 -7.65
C ILE A 119 -2.34 8.30 -6.22
N HIS A 120 -1.67 7.70 -5.23
CA HIS A 120 -2.05 7.80 -3.82
C HIS A 120 -2.04 9.25 -3.32
N MET A 121 -1.00 10.03 -3.66
CA MET A 121 -0.93 11.44 -3.27
C MET A 121 -2.00 12.28 -3.97
N SER A 122 -2.37 11.97 -5.21
CA SER A 122 -3.48 12.62 -5.91
C SER A 122 -4.82 12.38 -5.19
N ALA A 123 -5.07 11.17 -4.71
CA ALA A 123 -6.25 10.85 -3.90
C ALA A 123 -6.25 11.60 -2.56
N SER A 124 -5.10 11.76 -1.92
CA SER A 124 -4.94 12.52 -0.68
C SER A 124 -5.27 14.00 -0.85
N PHE A 125 -5.02 14.58 -2.03
CA PHE A 125 -5.42 15.93 -2.38
C PHE A 125 -6.92 16.05 -2.67
N LEU A 126 -7.50 15.08 -3.36
CA LEU A 126 -8.93 15.07 -3.72
C LEU A 126 -9.85 14.88 -2.52
N SER A 127 -9.43 14.08 -1.54
CA SER A 127 -10.25 13.75 -0.36
C SER A 127 -10.71 14.98 0.43
N PRO A 128 -9.85 15.95 0.81
CA PRO A 128 -10.30 17.18 1.46
C PRO A 128 -11.25 18.03 0.61
N LEU A 129 -11.08 18.05 -0.72
CA LEU A 129 -11.96 18.80 -1.63
C LEU A 129 -13.37 18.21 -1.63
N VAL A 130 -13.50 16.90 -1.77
CA VAL A 130 -14.79 16.21 -1.73
C VAL A 130 -15.46 16.40 -0.37
N ASN A 131 -14.72 16.23 0.71
CA ASN A 131 -15.24 16.46 2.05
C ASN A 131 -15.68 17.93 2.26
N GLY A 132 -14.95 18.90 1.70
CA GLY A 132 -15.32 20.33 1.78
C GLY A 132 -16.62 20.66 1.07
N VAL A 133 -16.97 19.93 0.00
CA VAL A 133 -18.26 20.09 -0.70
C VAL A 133 -19.43 19.55 0.15
N ILE A 134 -19.21 18.43 0.84
CA ILE A 134 -20.23 17.76 1.67
C ILE A 134 -20.39 18.48 3.01
N LEU A 135 -19.29 18.85 3.66
CA LEU A 135 -19.24 19.48 4.98
C LEU A 135 -19.44 21.00 4.87
N LYS A 136 -20.65 21.44 4.61
CA LYS A 136 -21.00 22.87 4.62
C LYS A 136 -21.12 23.41 6.05
N ASP A 137 -21.67 22.63 6.97
CA ASP A 137 -21.69 22.92 8.40
C ASP A 137 -20.88 21.86 9.17
N GLN A 138 -19.72 22.29 9.68
CA GLN A 138 -18.80 21.41 10.42
C GLN A 138 -19.33 20.95 11.79
N LYS A 139 -20.44 21.51 12.26
CA LYS A 139 -21.12 21.11 13.51
C LYS A 139 -22.24 20.10 13.28
N ASP A 140 -22.62 19.86 12.03
CA ASP A 140 -23.66 18.92 11.68
C ASP A 140 -23.13 17.50 11.63
N LEU A 141 -23.53 16.68 12.60
CA LEU A 141 -23.16 15.27 12.70
C LEU A 141 -23.59 14.46 11.48
N HIS A 142 -24.74 14.79 10.87
CA HIS A 142 -25.27 14.07 9.73
C HIS A 142 -24.37 14.22 8.49
N GLN A 143 -23.79 15.40 8.27
CA GLN A 143 -22.83 15.60 7.18
C GLN A 143 -21.54 14.83 7.41
N TRP A 144 -21.06 14.70 8.65
CA TRP A 144 -19.93 13.84 8.99
C TRP A 144 -20.22 12.36 8.73
N GLN A 145 -21.43 11.89 9.06
CA GLN A 145 -21.84 10.52 8.74
C GLN A 145 -21.80 10.24 7.24
N GLN A 146 -22.23 11.18 6.41
CA GLN A 146 -22.15 11.05 4.94
C GLN A 146 -20.70 10.95 4.45
N CYS A 147 -19.79 11.77 5.00
CA CYS A 147 -18.36 11.69 4.68
C CYS A 147 -17.75 10.33 5.07
N PHE A 148 -18.10 9.81 6.24
CA PHE A 148 -17.60 8.51 6.72
C PHE A 148 -18.15 7.35 5.88
N LEU A 149 -19.43 7.41 5.54
CA LEU A 149 -20.07 6.41 4.68
C LEU A 149 -19.47 6.40 3.28
N LEU A 150 -19.26 7.59 2.69
CA LEU A 150 -18.60 7.70 1.38
C LEU A 150 -17.20 7.14 1.40
N SER A 151 -16.39 7.48 2.42
CA SER A 151 -15.03 6.98 2.56
C SER A 151 -14.99 5.45 2.69
N SER A 152 -15.91 4.89 3.49
CA SER A 152 -16.03 3.44 3.66
C SER A 152 -16.47 2.75 2.37
N ALA A 153 -17.42 3.33 1.62
CA ALA A 153 -17.86 2.79 0.34
C ALA A 153 -16.71 2.74 -0.68
N VAL A 154 -15.92 3.81 -0.78
CA VAL A 154 -14.73 3.86 -1.64
C VAL A 154 -13.71 2.79 -1.23
N ALA A 155 -13.46 2.64 0.08
CA ALA A 155 -12.54 1.60 0.59
C ALA A 155 -13.00 0.18 0.24
N ILE A 156 -14.30 -0.11 0.36
CA ILE A 156 -14.86 -1.42 0.00
C ILE A 156 -14.77 -1.68 -1.50
N VAL A 157 -15.07 -0.69 -2.34
CA VAL A 157 -14.98 -0.82 -3.80
C VAL A 157 -13.53 -1.07 -4.24
N THR A 158 -12.58 -0.29 -3.74
CA THR A 158 -11.16 -0.45 -4.07
C THR A 158 -10.61 -1.77 -3.57
N TYR A 159 -10.99 -2.21 -2.37
CA TYR A 159 -10.64 -3.53 -1.86
C TYR A 159 -11.21 -4.65 -2.74
N THR A 160 -12.47 -4.55 -3.16
CA THR A 160 -13.09 -5.57 -4.03
C THR A 160 -12.35 -5.70 -5.34
N MET A 161 -11.94 -4.57 -5.95
CA MET A 161 -11.10 -4.58 -7.15
C MET A 161 -9.75 -5.27 -6.90
N PHE A 162 -9.09 -4.99 -5.79
CA PHE A 162 -7.84 -5.65 -5.42
C PHE A 162 -8.05 -7.16 -5.16
N GLN A 163 -9.17 -7.55 -4.52
CA GLN A 163 -9.48 -8.95 -4.26
C GLN A 163 -9.69 -9.75 -5.55
N LEU A 164 -10.31 -9.15 -6.58
CA LEU A 164 -10.59 -9.82 -7.84
C LEU A 164 -9.34 -9.89 -8.74
N TYR A 165 -8.59 -8.82 -8.85
CA TYR A 165 -7.50 -8.67 -9.83
C TYR A 165 -6.10 -8.70 -9.21
N GLY A 166 -5.97 -8.54 -7.88
CA GLY A 166 -4.67 -8.50 -7.21
C GLY A 166 -3.97 -9.86 -7.25
N THR A 167 -2.69 -9.84 -7.60
CA THR A 167 -1.78 -10.98 -7.55
C THR A 167 -0.45 -10.54 -6.95
N ALA A 168 0.32 -11.48 -6.42
CA ALA A 168 1.69 -11.28 -6.00
C ALA A 168 2.68 -12.05 -6.91
N ASP A 169 2.21 -12.57 -8.04
CA ASP A 169 3.04 -13.29 -8.99
C ASP A 169 3.88 -12.32 -9.83
N ILE A 170 5.14 -12.67 -10.08
CA ILE A 170 6.04 -11.84 -10.88
C ILE A 170 5.49 -11.70 -12.30
N GLN A 171 5.35 -10.46 -12.75
CA GLN A 171 4.79 -10.15 -14.06
C GLN A 171 5.84 -10.28 -15.17
N SER A 172 5.40 -10.68 -16.37
CA SER A 172 6.29 -10.89 -17.52
C SER A 172 7.08 -9.65 -17.94
N TRP A 173 6.50 -8.46 -17.75
CA TRP A 173 7.15 -7.18 -18.04
C TRP A 173 8.22 -6.77 -17.01
N ASN A 174 8.38 -7.51 -15.93
CA ASN A 174 9.46 -7.31 -14.93
C ASN A 174 10.84 -7.56 -15.52
N TYR A 175 10.93 -8.37 -16.58
CA TYR A 175 12.18 -8.66 -17.29
C TYR A 175 12.24 -7.80 -18.56
N PRO A 176 13.14 -6.79 -18.64
CA PRO A 176 13.34 -6.07 -19.88
C PRO A 176 13.73 -7.06 -20.99
N PRO A 177 13.26 -6.83 -22.23
CA PRO A 177 13.71 -7.65 -23.35
C PRO A 177 15.24 -7.64 -23.38
N VAL A 178 15.84 -8.84 -23.46
CA VAL A 178 17.28 -8.98 -23.64
C VAL A 178 17.65 -8.19 -24.89
N ARG A 179 18.29 -7.03 -24.72
CA ARG A 179 18.97 -6.38 -25.82
C ARG A 179 20.11 -7.33 -26.20
N CYS A 180 19.93 -8.09 -27.25
CA CYS A 180 21.04 -8.72 -27.93
C CYS A 180 21.95 -7.57 -28.39
N ASN A 181 23.01 -7.31 -27.64
CA ASN A 181 24.04 -6.38 -28.05
C ASN A 181 24.74 -7.07 -29.22
N SER A 182 24.35 -6.71 -30.44
CA SER A 182 25.02 -7.17 -31.67
C SER A 182 26.54 -6.93 -31.62
N GLU A 183 26.97 -5.90 -30.88
CA GLU A 183 28.40 -5.62 -30.67
C GLU A 183 29.16 -6.67 -29.82
N SER A 184 28.48 -7.41 -28.92
CA SER A 184 29.15 -8.47 -28.14
C SER A 184 29.32 -9.75 -28.99
N VAL A 185 28.36 -10.04 -29.86
CA VAL A 185 28.47 -11.20 -30.78
C VAL A 185 29.53 -10.93 -31.83
N GLU A 186 29.63 -9.73 -32.39
CA GLU A 186 30.67 -9.36 -33.36
C GLU A 186 32.11 -9.39 -32.75
N ARG A 187 32.24 -9.11 -31.45
CA ARG A 187 33.55 -9.20 -30.75
C ARG A 187 33.94 -10.64 -30.47
N GLU A 188 33.03 -11.51 -30.04
CA GLU A 188 33.31 -12.94 -29.85
C GLU A 188 33.67 -13.61 -31.18
N ASP A 189 32.95 -13.33 -32.26
CA ASP A 189 33.28 -13.88 -33.60
C ASP A 189 34.61 -13.36 -34.16
N SER A 190 35.01 -12.11 -33.84
CA SER A 190 36.30 -11.56 -34.26
C SER A 190 37.47 -12.15 -33.47
N ASP A 191 37.33 -12.35 -32.14
CA ASP A 191 38.35 -12.94 -31.29
C ASP A 191 38.59 -14.44 -31.60
N ASP A 192 37.52 -15.19 -31.90
CA ASP A 192 37.62 -16.60 -32.33
C ASP A 192 38.27 -16.73 -33.70
N ASN A 193 38.02 -15.81 -34.63
CA ASN A 193 38.63 -15.81 -35.94
C ASN A 193 40.14 -15.46 -35.88
N GLU A 194 40.51 -14.46 -35.05
CA GLU A 194 41.92 -14.10 -34.84
C GLU A 194 42.72 -15.20 -34.11
N SER A 195 42.07 -15.90 -33.18
CA SER A 195 42.66 -17.05 -32.47
C SER A 195 42.89 -18.24 -33.40
N SER A 196 41.95 -18.49 -34.31
CA SER A 196 42.04 -19.55 -35.32
C SER A 196 43.14 -19.28 -36.36
N GLU A 197 43.29 -18.03 -36.80
CA GLU A 197 44.38 -17.63 -37.72
C GLU A 197 45.78 -17.75 -37.05
N LYS A 198 45.90 -17.36 -35.78
CA LYS A 198 47.17 -17.50 -35.04
C LYS A 198 47.57 -18.98 -34.85
N LEU A 199 46.59 -19.86 -34.65
CA LEU A 199 46.81 -21.31 -34.58
C LEU A 199 47.22 -21.91 -35.91
N GLN A 200 46.67 -21.49 -37.05
CA GLN A 200 47.06 -21.93 -38.38
C GLN A 200 48.49 -21.46 -38.76
N ARG A 201 48.85 -20.22 -38.42
CA ARG A 201 50.23 -19.72 -38.68
C ARG A 201 51.30 -20.46 -37.90
N LYS A 202 50.98 -20.93 -36.66
CA LYS A 202 51.90 -21.75 -35.84
C LYS A 202 52.11 -23.19 -36.37
N LYS A 203 51.18 -23.72 -37.18
CA LYS A 203 51.30 -25.07 -37.79
C LYS A 203 52.06 -25.06 -39.09
N LEU A 204 52.36 -23.91 -39.65
CA LEU A 204 53.06 -23.72 -40.93
C LEU A 204 54.53 -23.31 -40.79
N GLN A 205 55.00 -23.15 -39.54
CA GLN A 205 56.41 -22.97 -39.16
C GLN A 205 56.93 -24.25 -38.50
#